data_aa84204fc628429569b1fc4aad37df5e
#
_entry.id   aa84204fc628429569b1fc4aad37df5e
#
_cell.length_a   1.000
_cell.length_b   1.000
_cell.length_c   1.000
_cell.angle_alpha   90.00
_cell.angle_beta   90.00
_cell.angle_gamma   90.00
#
_symmetry.space_group_name_H-M   'P 1'
#
loop_
_entity.id
_entity.type
_entity.pdbx_description
1 polymer ?
#
loop_
_entity_poly.entity_id
_entity_poly.type
_entity_poly.pdbx_seq_one_letter_code
_entity_poly.pdbx_strand_id
1 'polypeptide(L)' 'MYSFVSEEIGTLIVNSVLLFLAFLVFLLVTLAILTAL' A
#
# COMPACT_ATOMS: atom_id res chain seq x y z
N MET A 1 16.36 10.94 12.38
CA MET A 1 16.38 11.89 13.37
C MET A 1 16.35 11.30 14.76
N TYR A 2 15.40 10.55 15.11
CA TYR A 2 15.31 9.97 16.43
C TYR A 2 15.22 8.47 16.28
N SER A 3 15.94 7.76 17.13
CA SER A 3 16.00 6.32 17.00
C SER A 3 14.64 5.68 17.20
N PHE A 4 13.84 6.20 18.12
CA PHE A 4 12.53 5.59 18.33
C PHE A 4 11.63 5.79 17.12
N VAL A 5 11.85 6.87 16.38
CA VAL A 5 11.08 7.12 15.18
C VAL A 5 11.45 6.10 14.11
N SER A 6 12.73 5.76 14.02
CA SER A 6 13.16 4.89 12.95
C SER A 6 12.59 3.48 13.07
N GLU A 7 12.22 3.05 14.27
CA GLU A 7 11.66 1.72 14.42
C GLU A 7 10.16 1.68 14.19
N GLU A 8 9.42 2.49 14.93
CA GLU A 8 7.98 2.46 14.82
C GLU A 8 7.51 3.07 13.50
N ILE A 9 8.10 4.20 13.14
CA ILE A 9 7.71 4.88 11.92
C ILE A 9 8.08 4.04 10.70
N GLY A 10 9.23 3.37 10.76
CA GLY A 10 9.62 2.49 9.67
C GLY A 10 8.60 1.40 9.41
N THR A 11 8.11 0.78 10.48
CA THR A 11 7.11 -0.26 10.36
C THR A 11 5.81 0.32 9.80
N LEU A 12 5.43 1.50 10.27
CA LEU A 12 4.20 2.13 9.78
C LEU A 12 4.31 2.48 8.32
N ILE A 13 5.46 2.97 7.89
CA ILE A 13 5.66 3.34 6.49
C ILE A 13 5.58 2.11 5.61
N VAL A 14 6.26 1.04 6.00
CA VAL A 14 6.22 -0.19 5.22
C VAL A 14 4.80 -0.72 5.13
N ASN A 15 4.09 -0.71 6.26
CA ASN A 15 2.71 -1.18 6.26
C ASN A 15 1.83 -0.32 5.36
N SER A 16 2.03 1.00 5.40
CA SER A 16 1.25 1.89 4.55
C SER A 16 1.54 1.65 3.08
N VAL A 17 2.81 1.45 2.73
CA VAL A 17 3.17 1.18 1.35
C VAL A 17 2.52 -0.10 0.87
N LEU A 18 2.54 -1.13 1.71
CA LEU A 18 1.93 -2.40 1.34
C LEU A 18 0.43 -2.26 1.13
N LEU A 19 -0.24 -1.53 2.01
CA LEU A 19 -1.67 -1.29 1.87
C LEU A 19 -1.97 -0.50 0.60
N PHE A 20 -1.15 0.50 0.32
CA PHE A 20 -1.34 1.32 -0.87
C PHE A 20 -1.16 0.48 -2.13
N LEU A 21 -0.14 -0.33 -2.17
CA LEU A 21 0.10 -1.20 -3.31
C LEU A 21 -1.04 -2.19 -3.50
N ALA A 22 -1.51 -2.78 -2.41
CA ALA A 22 -2.62 -3.72 -2.48
C ALA A 22 -3.86 -3.02 -3.03
N PHE A 23 -4.10 -1.79 -2.60
CA PHE A 23 -5.25 -1.04 -3.07
C PHE A 23 -5.13 -0.75 -4.56
N LEU A 24 -3.94 -0.36 -5.02
CA LEU A 24 -3.74 -0.09 -6.44
C LEU A 24 -3.97 -1.34 -7.27
N VAL A 25 -3.45 -2.47 -6.83
CA VAL A 25 -3.65 -3.73 -7.55
C VAL A 25 -5.14 -4.07 -7.61
N PHE A 26 -5.82 -3.88 -6.49
CA PHE A 26 -7.25 -4.17 -6.44
C PHE A 26 -8.01 -3.30 -7.43
N LEU A 27 -7.67 -2.02 -7.50
CA LEU A 27 -8.32 -1.11 -8.45
C LEU A 27 -8.03 -1.52 -9.89
N LEU A 28 -6.79 -1.91 -10.17
CA LEU A 28 -6.43 -2.33 -11.52
C LEU A 28 -7.21 -3.55 -11.94
N VAL A 29 -7.30 -4.54 -11.07
CA VAL A 29 -8.02 -5.77 -11.39
C VAL A 29 -9.51 -5.45 -11.58
N THR A 30 -10.07 -4.62 -10.71
CA THR A 30 -11.48 -4.26 -10.82
C THR A 30 -11.75 -3.56 -12.15
N LEU A 31 -10.88 -2.62 -12.53
CA LEU A 31 -11.04 -1.92 -13.79
C LEU A 31 -10.93 -2.87 -14.98
N ALA A 32 -10.00 -3.81 -14.90
CA ALA A 32 -9.83 -4.77 -15.99
C ALA A 32 -11.09 -5.62 -16.16
N ILE A 33 -11.67 -6.05 -15.05
CA ILE A 33 -12.88 -6.85 -15.10
C ILE A 33 -14.03 -6.03 -15.68
N LEU A 34 -14.18 -4.81 -15.21
CA LEU A 34 -15.27 -3.95 -15.70
C LEU A 34 -15.12 -3.66 -17.18
N THR A 35 -13.89 -3.46 -17.63
CA THR A 35 -13.63 -3.19 -19.04
C THR A 35 -13.91 -4.44 -19.88
N ALA A 36 -13.60 -5.61 -19.34
CA ALA A 36 -13.83 -6.85 -20.05
C ALA A 36 -15.31 -7.19 -20.18
N LEU A 37 -16.11 -6.71 -19.21
CA LEU A 37 -17.53 -6.93 -19.30
C LEU A 37 -18.15 -6.00 -20.31
#